data_0dbb257640e97fe9ff86a76eb5dcf442
#
_entry.id   0dbb257640e97fe9ff86a76eb5dcf442
#
_cell.length_a   1.000
_cell.length_b   1.000
_cell.length_c   1.000
_cell.angle_alpha   90.00
_cell.angle_beta   90.00
_cell.angle_gamma   90.00
#
_symmetry.space_group_name_H-M   'P 1'
#
loop_
_entity.id
_entity.type
_entity.pdbx_description
1 polymer ?
#
loop_
_entity_poly.entity_id
_entity_poly.type
_entity_poly.pdbx_seq_one_letter_code
_entity_poly.pdbx_strand_id
1 'polypeptide(L)'
;MKFIAAMDHSGGSTGGVLERYDVEYTEDNKMDLVHDMRLRMINSPNFIHKNIWAAILYKDSVDRGAVKELNSKGIEAFLKIDSGCENDGTLKVFNLNDMIMYALTHNCYGTKMRSIVKTEEILKTILDQQFEYAEKIYAESLLPIIEPEVPIDHPKKAELEVILNDE
;
A
#
# COMPACT_ATOMS: atom_id res chain seq x y z
N MET A 1 18.59 -0.95 -11.42
CA MET A 1 17.13 -0.87 -11.17
C MET A 1 16.89 -1.23 -9.72
N LYS A 2 16.03 -0.52 -9.00
CA LYS A 2 15.63 -0.82 -7.63
C LYS A 2 14.13 -1.08 -7.59
N PHE A 3 13.68 -1.92 -6.67
CA PHE A 3 12.29 -2.31 -6.52
C PHE A 3 11.65 -1.68 -5.28
N ILE A 4 10.34 -1.57 -5.29
CA ILE A 4 9.52 -1.32 -4.12
C ILE A 4 8.83 -2.63 -3.73
N ALA A 5 9.01 -3.07 -2.50
CA ALA A 5 8.37 -4.28 -1.99
C ALA A 5 6.97 -3.97 -1.47
N ALA A 6 5.95 -4.51 -2.10
CA ALA A 6 4.56 -4.37 -1.64
C ALA A 6 4.28 -5.36 -0.50
N MET A 7 4.22 -4.84 0.73
CA MET A 7 4.00 -5.62 1.97
C MET A 7 2.79 -5.09 2.77
N ASP A 8 1.86 -4.43 2.08
CA ASP A 8 0.75 -3.68 2.66
C ASP A 8 -0.59 -4.43 2.73
N HIS A 9 -0.58 -5.76 2.61
CA HIS A 9 -1.78 -6.56 2.80
C HIS A 9 -2.44 -6.23 4.14
N SER A 10 -3.75 -6.01 4.11
CA SER A 10 -4.55 -5.66 5.29
C SER A 10 -5.84 -6.49 5.32
N GLY A 11 -6.28 -6.87 6.51
CA GLY A 11 -7.59 -7.47 6.76
C GLY A 11 -7.98 -8.64 5.82
N GLY A 12 -8.79 -8.36 4.83
CA GLY A 12 -9.44 -9.40 4.01
C GLY A 12 -8.52 -10.26 3.15
N SER A 13 -7.37 -9.74 2.69
CA SER A 13 -6.40 -10.51 1.89
C SER A 13 -5.37 -11.29 2.72
N THR A 14 -5.34 -11.07 4.03
CA THR A 14 -4.30 -11.59 4.92
C THR A 14 -4.39 -13.10 5.11
N GLY A 15 -5.62 -13.64 5.30
CA GLY A 15 -5.86 -15.08 5.42
C GLY A 15 -5.43 -15.85 4.19
N GLY A 16 -5.79 -15.37 3.01
CA GLY A 16 -5.43 -16.00 1.74
C GLY A 16 -3.92 -16.08 1.48
N VAL A 17 -3.13 -15.19 2.09
CA VAL A 17 -1.65 -15.30 2.03
C VAL A 17 -1.17 -16.48 2.87
N LEU A 18 -1.66 -16.65 4.10
CA LEU A 18 -1.27 -17.75 4.98
C LEU A 18 -1.70 -19.10 4.40
N GLU A 19 -2.92 -19.19 3.84
CA GLU A 19 -3.44 -20.38 3.18
C GLU A 19 -2.58 -20.85 2.01
N ARG A 20 -2.05 -19.92 1.20
CA ARG A 20 -1.15 -20.24 0.08
C ARG A 20 0.19 -20.86 0.52
N TYR A 21 0.55 -20.68 1.77
CA TYR A 21 1.76 -21.25 2.36
C TYR A 21 1.47 -22.39 3.32
N ASP A 22 0.25 -22.93 3.31
CA ASP A 22 -0.22 -24.01 4.20
C ASP A 22 0.01 -23.69 5.69
N VAL A 23 -0.15 -22.42 6.08
CA VAL A 23 0.00 -21.97 7.46
C VAL A 23 -1.38 -21.92 8.12
N GLU A 24 -1.56 -22.76 9.12
CA GLU A 24 -2.76 -22.74 9.97
C GLU A 24 -2.81 -21.46 10.82
N TYR A 25 -3.96 -20.82 10.87
CA TYR A 25 -4.17 -19.60 11.64
C TYR A 25 -5.57 -19.53 12.25
N THR A 26 -5.70 -18.68 13.25
CA THR A 26 -6.98 -18.23 13.81
C THR A 26 -7.14 -16.73 13.57
N GLU A 27 -8.33 -16.19 13.75
CA GLU A 27 -8.52 -14.74 13.64
C GLU A 27 -7.67 -13.96 14.64
N ASP A 28 -7.39 -14.53 15.83
CA ASP A 28 -6.61 -13.88 16.88
C ASP A 28 -5.11 -13.80 16.55
N ASN A 29 -4.53 -14.80 15.87
CA ASN A 29 -3.09 -14.86 15.59
C ASN A 29 -2.72 -14.50 14.16
N LYS A 30 -3.70 -14.31 13.28
CA LYS A 30 -3.50 -14.05 11.84
C LYS A 30 -2.56 -12.88 11.57
N MET A 31 -2.77 -11.77 12.26
CA MET A 31 -1.95 -10.56 12.05
C MET A 31 -0.54 -10.72 12.61
N ASP A 32 -0.36 -11.47 13.69
CA ASP A 32 0.97 -11.79 14.24
C ASP A 32 1.78 -12.63 13.26
N LEU A 33 1.18 -13.68 12.70
CA LEU A 33 1.83 -14.55 11.72
C LEU A 33 2.25 -13.79 10.46
N VAL A 34 1.39 -12.88 9.96
CA VAL A 34 1.72 -12.07 8.80
C VAL A 34 2.81 -11.05 9.11
N HIS A 35 2.79 -10.45 10.30
CA HIS A 35 3.85 -9.55 10.73
C HIS A 35 5.19 -10.27 10.83
N ASP A 36 5.23 -11.44 11.44
CA ASP A 36 6.44 -12.27 11.53
C ASP A 36 6.99 -12.67 10.17
N MET A 37 6.11 -12.99 9.23
CA MET A 37 6.49 -13.26 7.84
C MET A 37 7.15 -12.02 7.22
N ARG A 38 6.57 -10.84 7.37
CA ARG A 38 7.13 -9.58 6.87
C ARG A 38 8.49 -9.28 7.48
N LEU A 39 8.64 -9.42 8.80
CA LEU A 39 9.93 -9.23 9.46
C LEU A 39 10.99 -10.21 8.97
N ARG A 40 10.64 -11.49 8.77
CA ARG A 40 11.57 -12.46 8.17
C ARG A 40 12.00 -12.06 6.77
N MET A 41 11.10 -11.53 5.95
CA MET A 41 11.43 -11.00 4.61
C MET A 41 12.37 -9.79 4.71
N ILE A 42 12.02 -8.79 5.53
CA ILE A 42 12.83 -7.59 5.75
C ILE A 42 14.23 -7.96 6.29
N ASN A 43 14.32 -8.93 7.17
CA ASN A 43 15.58 -9.37 7.77
C ASN A 43 16.39 -10.34 6.91
N SER A 44 15.86 -10.76 5.76
CA SER A 44 16.60 -11.58 4.81
C SER A 44 17.90 -10.89 4.36
N PRO A 45 19.01 -11.64 4.19
CA PRO A 45 20.28 -11.09 3.70
C PRO A 45 20.18 -10.44 2.31
N ASN A 46 19.21 -10.85 1.51
CA ASN A 46 18.99 -10.31 0.17
C ASN A 46 18.06 -9.10 0.12
N PHE A 47 17.37 -8.79 1.23
CA PHE A 47 16.53 -7.60 1.36
C PHE A 47 17.41 -6.40 1.75
N ILE A 48 18.10 -5.85 0.75
CA ILE A 48 19.11 -4.81 0.94
C ILE A 48 18.85 -3.62 0.03
N HIS A 49 19.29 -2.44 0.45
CA HIS A 49 19.12 -1.17 -0.29
C HIS A 49 19.62 -1.22 -1.74
N LYS A 50 20.62 -2.07 -2.06
CA LYS A 50 21.09 -2.24 -3.43
C LYS A 50 19.99 -2.74 -4.39
N ASN A 51 19.08 -3.56 -3.89
CA ASN A 51 18.00 -4.19 -4.67
C ASN A 51 16.63 -3.55 -4.39
N ILE A 52 16.36 -3.25 -3.13
CA ILE A 52 15.07 -2.73 -2.64
C ILE A 52 15.26 -1.29 -2.24
N TRP A 53 14.57 -0.38 -2.91
CA TRP A 53 14.59 1.02 -2.54
C TRP A 53 13.67 1.31 -1.35
N ALA A 54 12.47 0.74 -1.39
CA ALA A 54 11.44 1.00 -0.39
C ALA A 54 10.56 -0.22 -0.16
N ALA A 55 9.78 -0.19 0.91
CA ALA A 55 8.69 -1.13 1.15
C ALA A 55 7.40 -0.38 1.50
N ILE A 56 6.27 -0.86 0.97
CA ILE A 56 4.94 -0.37 1.33
C ILE A 56 4.43 -1.21 2.49
N LEU A 57 4.04 -0.54 3.58
CA LEU A 57 3.60 -1.17 4.82
C LEU A 57 2.16 -0.80 5.15
N TYR A 58 1.46 -1.70 5.78
CA TYR A 58 0.20 -1.40 6.47
C TYR A 58 0.47 -0.90 7.90
N LYS A 59 -0.47 -0.11 8.43
CA LYS A 59 -0.36 0.52 9.76
C LYS A 59 0.07 -0.45 10.87
N ASP A 60 -0.49 -1.66 10.93
CA ASP A 60 -0.11 -2.69 11.92
C ASP A 60 1.41 -3.00 11.89
N SER A 61 2.00 -3.11 10.71
CA SER A 61 3.45 -3.35 10.60
C SER A 61 4.28 -2.15 11.02
N VAL A 62 3.78 -0.93 10.81
CA VAL A 62 4.42 0.31 11.27
C VAL A 62 4.38 0.38 12.80
N ASP A 63 3.23 0.15 13.41
CA ASP A 63 3.05 0.12 14.88
C ASP A 63 3.98 -0.91 15.55
N ARG A 64 4.26 -2.02 14.88
CA ARG A 64 5.17 -3.09 15.34
C ARG A 64 6.65 -2.87 14.99
N GLY A 65 7.00 -1.69 14.49
CA GLY A 65 8.39 -1.26 14.32
C GLY A 65 9.07 -1.65 13.01
N ALA A 66 8.34 -2.15 12.00
CA ALA A 66 8.92 -2.53 10.70
C ALA A 66 9.65 -1.38 10.00
N VAL A 67 9.22 -0.12 10.21
CA VAL A 67 9.90 1.08 9.65
C VAL A 67 11.32 1.19 10.18
N LYS A 68 11.54 0.96 11.47
CA LYS A 68 12.87 1.01 12.08
C LYS A 68 13.82 -0.04 11.46
N GLU A 69 13.31 -1.24 11.22
CA GLU A 69 14.10 -2.31 10.57
C GLU A 69 14.47 -1.93 9.12
N LEU A 70 13.54 -1.37 8.35
CA LEU A 70 13.81 -0.89 7.00
C LEU A 70 14.85 0.23 7.00
N ASN A 71 14.66 1.26 7.83
CA ASN A 71 15.56 2.41 7.90
C ASN A 71 16.97 2.01 8.33
N SER A 72 17.14 1.00 9.20
CA SER A 72 18.44 0.46 9.59
C SER A 72 19.23 -0.12 8.41
N LYS A 73 18.53 -0.49 7.33
CA LYS A 73 19.11 -1.00 6.08
C LYS A 73 19.18 0.05 4.97
N GLY A 74 18.82 1.31 5.25
CA GLY A 74 18.72 2.38 4.27
C GLY A 74 17.60 2.18 3.24
N ILE A 75 16.55 1.48 3.63
CA ILE A 75 15.36 1.21 2.80
C ILE A 75 14.23 2.10 3.29
N GLU A 76 13.58 2.81 2.38
CA GLU A 76 12.50 3.74 2.70
C GLU A 76 11.20 2.99 3.00
N ALA A 77 10.33 3.61 3.80
CA ALA A 77 9.02 3.07 4.12
C ALA A 77 7.90 3.95 3.55
N PHE A 78 6.91 3.34 2.93
CA PHE A 78 5.66 3.98 2.52
C PHE A 78 4.51 3.43 3.34
N LEU A 79 3.64 4.31 3.85
CA LEU A 79 2.45 3.93 4.58
C LEU A 79 1.26 3.78 3.63
N LYS A 80 0.61 2.62 3.63
CA LYS A 80 -0.71 2.50 3.02
C LYS A 80 -1.73 3.27 3.86
N ILE A 81 -2.39 4.27 3.26
CA ILE A 81 -3.31 5.18 3.95
C ILE A 81 -4.79 4.85 3.75
N ASP A 82 -5.13 4.04 2.75
CA ASP A 82 -6.51 3.62 2.53
C ASP A 82 -6.87 2.40 3.37
N SER A 83 -8.16 2.28 3.71
CA SER A 83 -8.77 1.10 4.33
C SER A 83 -9.53 0.23 3.31
N GLY A 84 -9.15 0.31 2.05
CA GLY A 84 -9.81 -0.29 0.90
C GLY A 84 -10.55 0.75 0.07
N CYS A 85 -11.54 0.30 -0.69
CA CYS A 85 -12.33 1.15 -1.58
C CYS A 85 -13.80 1.16 -1.17
N GLU A 86 -14.49 2.23 -1.54
CA GLU A 86 -15.94 2.28 -1.53
C GLU A 86 -16.53 1.38 -2.64
N ASN A 87 -17.86 1.25 -2.65
CA ASN A 87 -18.54 0.37 -3.61
C ASN A 87 -18.32 0.77 -5.08
N ASP A 88 -18.07 2.03 -5.35
CA ASP A 88 -17.79 2.56 -6.68
C ASP A 88 -16.31 2.45 -7.08
N GLY A 89 -15.43 2.10 -6.15
CA GLY A 89 -13.99 1.94 -6.37
C GLY A 89 -13.15 3.14 -5.94
N THR A 90 -13.77 4.24 -5.47
CA THR A 90 -13.06 5.38 -4.89
C THR A 90 -12.36 5.02 -3.58
N LEU A 91 -11.39 5.82 -3.16
CA LEU A 91 -10.64 5.60 -1.91
C LEU A 91 -11.54 5.71 -0.69
N LYS A 92 -11.36 4.78 0.23
CA LYS A 92 -11.89 4.87 1.58
C LYS A 92 -10.78 5.27 2.54
N VAL A 93 -10.69 6.56 2.81
CA VAL A 93 -9.74 7.12 3.80
C VAL A 93 -10.54 7.81 4.90
N PHE A 94 -10.37 7.33 6.13
CA PHE A 94 -11.16 7.82 7.26
C PHE A 94 -10.83 9.27 7.61
N ASN A 95 -9.54 9.60 7.71
CA ASN A 95 -9.04 10.97 7.93
C ASN A 95 -7.65 11.09 7.30
N LEU A 96 -7.55 11.83 6.19
CA LEU A 96 -6.29 11.99 5.47
C LEU A 96 -5.23 12.70 6.32
N ASN A 97 -5.60 13.76 7.03
CA ASN A 97 -4.64 14.54 7.83
C ASN A 97 -4.05 13.69 8.96
N ASP A 98 -4.85 12.85 9.62
CA ASP A 98 -4.34 11.93 10.65
C ASP A 98 -3.37 10.91 10.07
N MET A 99 -3.63 10.40 8.86
CA MET A 99 -2.75 9.46 8.18
C MET A 99 -1.44 10.12 7.73
N ILE A 100 -1.48 11.37 7.28
CA ILE A 100 -0.29 12.16 6.96
C ILE A 100 0.56 12.37 8.23
N MET A 101 -0.05 12.85 9.31
CA MET A 101 0.64 13.05 10.59
C MET A 101 1.20 11.74 11.15
N TYR A 102 0.47 10.64 10.99
CA TYR A 102 0.95 9.31 11.38
C TYR A 102 2.19 8.91 10.57
N ALA A 103 2.19 9.09 9.26
CA ALA A 103 3.33 8.79 8.40
C ALA A 103 4.57 9.60 8.81
N LEU A 104 4.41 10.89 9.06
CA LEU A 104 5.49 11.78 9.50
C LEU A 104 6.07 11.35 10.86
N THR A 105 5.23 11.08 11.85
CA THR A 105 5.67 10.70 13.20
C THR A 105 6.38 9.35 13.24
N HIS A 106 6.13 8.48 12.26
CA HIS A 106 6.78 7.17 12.15
C HIS A 106 7.93 7.14 11.13
N ASN A 107 8.41 8.32 10.68
CA ASN A 107 9.50 8.44 9.71
C ASN A 107 9.27 7.64 8.42
N CYS A 108 8.04 7.63 7.91
CA CYS A 108 7.75 7.14 6.58
C CYS A 108 8.25 8.16 5.55
N TYR A 109 8.80 7.68 4.44
CA TYR A 109 9.22 8.50 3.30
C TYR A 109 8.02 9.02 2.50
N GLY A 110 6.94 8.27 2.51
CA GLY A 110 5.74 8.62 1.77
C GLY A 110 4.54 7.76 2.12
N THR A 111 3.54 7.87 1.29
CA THR A 111 2.27 7.14 1.44
C THR A 111 1.90 6.39 0.17
N LYS A 112 0.98 5.44 0.28
CA LYS A 112 0.41 4.73 -0.87
C LYS A 112 -1.10 4.63 -0.71
N MET A 113 -1.82 4.82 -1.78
CA MET A 113 -3.27 4.71 -1.85
C MET A 113 -3.70 4.00 -3.13
N ARG A 114 -4.72 3.12 -3.04
CA ARG A 114 -5.21 2.33 -4.16
C ARG A 114 -6.71 2.47 -4.34
N SER A 115 -7.12 2.87 -5.54
CA SER A 115 -8.51 2.84 -6.01
C SER A 115 -8.72 1.73 -7.02
N ILE A 116 -9.97 1.32 -7.23
CA ILE A 116 -10.32 0.27 -8.21
C ILE A 116 -11.17 0.89 -9.32
N VAL A 117 -10.64 0.92 -10.53
CA VAL A 117 -11.33 1.39 -11.73
C VAL A 117 -12.26 0.30 -12.22
N LYS A 118 -13.56 0.45 -11.94
CA LYS A 118 -14.60 -0.52 -12.33
C LYS A 118 -15.27 -0.20 -13.66
N THR A 119 -15.31 1.05 -14.03
CA THR A 119 -15.89 1.53 -15.29
C THR A 119 -15.18 2.80 -15.72
N GLU A 120 -15.36 3.19 -16.99
CA GLU A 120 -14.83 4.44 -17.53
C GLU A 120 -15.41 5.68 -16.83
N GLU A 121 -16.70 5.64 -16.50
CA GLU A 121 -17.39 6.78 -15.90
C GLU A 121 -16.84 7.18 -14.54
N ILE A 122 -16.32 6.21 -13.74
CA ILE A 122 -15.76 6.47 -12.42
C ILE A 122 -14.28 6.91 -12.47
N LEU A 123 -13.60 6.70 -13.61
CA LEU A 123 -12.16 6.93 -13.73
C LEU A 123 -11.78 8.35 -13.35
N LYS A 124 -12.46 9.34 -13.95
CA LYS A 124 -12.17 10.75 -13.64
C LYS A 124 -12.35 11.07 -12.15
N THR A 125 -13.39 10.56 -11.51
CA THR A 125 -13.61 10.78 -10.07
C THR A 125 -12.49 10.16 -9.23
N ILE A 126 -12.02 8.97 -9.62
CA ILE A 126 -10.90 8.29 -8.95
C ILE A 126 -9.61 9.10 -9.10
N LEU A 127 -9.29 9.59 -10.30
CA LEU A 127 -8.10 10.38 -10.54
C LEU A 127 -8.16 11.71 -9.80
N ASP A 128 -9.28 12.46 -9.90
CA ASP A 128 -9.47 13.72 -9.18
C ASP A 128 -9.25 13.52 -7.67
N GLN A 129 -9.82 12.47 -7.06
CA GLN A 129 -9.63 12.16 -5.65
C GLN A 129 -8.18 11.81 -5.30
N GLN A 130 -7.53 10.96 -6.10
CA GLN A 130 -6.16 10.55 -5.82
C GLN A 130 -5.18 11.71 -5.98
N PHE A 131 -5.35 12.56 -6.99
CA PHE A 131 -4.49 13.73 -7.16
C PHE A 131 -4.74 14.79 -6.09
N GLU A 132 -5.99 15.05 -5.71
CA GLU A 132 -6.29 15.95 -4.57
C GLU A 132 -5.59 15.48 -3.29
N TYR A 133 -5.61 14.17 -3.01
CA TYR A 133 -4.93 13.62 -1.84
C TYR A 133 -3.41 13.66 -2.00
N ALA A 134 -2.90 13.37 -3.18
CA ALA A 134 -1.48 13.44 -3.48
C ALA A 134 -0.90 14.85 -3.29
N GLU A 135 -1.62 15.89 -3.71
CA GLU A 135 -1.22 17.29 -3.48
C GLU A 135 -1.09 17.62 -1.99
N LYS A 136 -2.08 17.21 -1.17
CA LYS A 136 -2.05 17.41 0.29
C LYS A 136 -0.89 16.65 0.94
N ILE A 137 -0.63 15.41 0.52
CA ILE A 137 0.47 14.59 1.02
C ILE A 137 1.81 15.20 0.63
N TYR A 138 1.95 15.63 -0.62
CA TYR A 138 3.18 16.23 -1.12
C TYR A 138 3.49 17.58 -0.46
N ALA A 139 2.48 18.38 -0.12
CA ALA A 139 2.63 19.64 0.62
C ALA A 139 3.26 19.44 2.00
N GLU A 140 3.09 18.25 2.60
CA GLU A 140 3.71 17.86 3.88
C GLU A 140 5.06 17.14 3.70
N SER A 141 5.67 17.25 2.51
CA SER A 141 6.98 16.65 2.18
C SER A 141 7.01 15.11 2.21
N LEU A 142 5.88 14.47 2.04
CA LEU A 142 5.77 13.02 1.83
C LEU A 142 5.60 12.73 0.34
N LEU A 143 6.20 11.65 -0.15
CA LEU A 143 6.03 11.21 -1.53
C LEU A 143 4.76 10.33 -1.66
N PRO A 144 3.73 10.75 -2.42
CA PRO A 144 2.55 9.92 -2.64
C PRO A 144 2.78 8.89 -3.75
N ILE A 145 2.41 7.64 -3.50
CA ILE A 145 2.20 6.62 -4.53
C ILE A 145 0.69 6.58 -4.81
N ILE A 146 0.30 6.91 -6.04
CA ILE A 146 -1.06 6.79 -6.54
C ILE A 146 -1.18 5.50 -7.35
N GLU A 147 -2.24 4.71 -7.08
CA GLU A 147 -2.45 3.41 -7.71
C GLU A 147 -3.93 3.26 -8.12
N PRO A 148 -4.35 3.85 -9.25
CA PRO A 148 -5.63 3.52 -9.87
C PRO A 148 -5.48 2.14 -10.56
N GLU A 149 -6.10 1.11 -9.98
CA GLU A 149 -5.97 -0.27 -10.44
C GLU A 149 -7.18 -0.66 -11.31
N VAL A 150 -6.92 -1.15 -12.51
CA VAL A 150 -7.92 -1.93 -13.27
C VAL A 150 -7.76 -3.40 -12.88
N PRO A 151 -8.79 -4.07 -12.30
CA PRO A 151 -8.68 -5.46 -11.87
C PRO A 151 -8.22 -6.39 -13.00
N ILE A 152 -7.36 -7.36 -12.65
CA ILE A 152 -6.76 -8.26 -13.65
C ILE A 152 -7.79 -9.11 -14.41
N ASP A 153 -8.89 -9.42 -13.77
CA ASP A 153 -10.02 -10.20 -14.31
C ASP A 153 -11.14 -9.33 -14.90
N HIS A 154 -10.92 -8.00 -14.99
CA HIS A 154 -11.93 -7.10 -15.54
C HIS A 154 -12.15 -7.36 -17.03
N PRO A 155 -13.42 -7.59 -17.50
CA PRO A 155 -13.71 -7.97 -18.89
C PRO A 155 -13.27 -6.94 -19.93
N LYS A 156 -13.20 -5.66 -19.54
CA LYS A 156 -12.73 -4.53 -20.39
C LYS A 156 -11.38 -3.99 -19.95
N LYS A 157 -10.52 -4.82 -19.35
CA LYS A 157 -9.23 -4.37 -18.80
C LYS A 157 -8.39 -3.60 -19.81
N ALA A 158 -8.21 -4.16 -21.00
CA ALA A 158 -7.38 -3.52 -22.04
C ALA A 158 -7.91 -2.16 -22.49
N GLU A 159 -9.24 -1.99 -22.59
CA GLU A 159 -9.85 -0.72 -22.94
C GLU A 159 -9.65 0.33 -21.83
N LEU A 160 -9.93 -0.04 -20.59
CA LEU A 160 -9.79 0.84 -19.42
C LEU A 160 -8.35 1.24 -19.17
N GLU A 161 -7.38 0.34 -19.39
CA GLU A 161 -5.95 0.66 -19.24
C GLU A 161 -5.46 1.64 -20.30
N VAL A 162 -5.99 1.60 -21.53
CA VAL A 162 -5.68 2.61 -22.54
C VAL A 162 -6.20 3.97 -22.10
N ILE A 163 -7.46 4.05 -21.68
CA ILE A 163 -8.06 5.32 -21.23
C ILE A 163 -7.31 5.87 -20.01
N LEU A 164 -6.99 5.00 -19.04
CA LEU A 164 -6.24 5.39 -17.83
C LEU A 164 -4.85 5.95 -18.15
N ASN A 165 -4.18 5.46 -19.19
CA ASN A 165 -2.86 5.97 -19.59
C ASN A 165 -2.92 7.28 -20.38
N ASP A 166 -4.07 7.65 -20.94
CA ASP A 166 -4.26 8.85 -21.74
C ASP A 166 -4.70 10.05 -20.88
N GLU A 167 -5.16 9.84 -19.64
CA GLU A 167 -5.57 10.85 -18.67
C GLU A 167 -4.39 11.28 -17.77
#